data_187714df17c739574129b041a8fa48cc
#
_entry.id   187714df17c739574129b041a8fa48cc
#
_cell.length_a   1.000
_cell.length_b   1.000
_cell.length_c   1.000
_cell.angle_alpha   90.00
_cell.angle_beta   90.00
_cell.angle_gamma   90.00
#
_symmetry.space_group_name_H-M   'P 1'
#
loop_
_entity.id
_entity.type
_entity.pdbx_description
1 polymer ?
#
loop_
_entity_poly.entity_id
_entity_poly.type
_entity_poly.pdbx_seq_one_letter_code
_entity_poly.pdbx_strand_id
1 'polypeptide(L)'
;MPNAIGTLYTLTTFGESHGAAIGGIVDGMPSGIDIDLDFIQNELNRRRPGQSKITTDRKETDEVELLSGVFEGKSTGTPIGFIVRNKNQQTKDYDDIRNLFRPSHADYTYYKKYGIRDYRGGGRASARITLARVVAGALAKLVLRKHSISIQAYTSQVGNIAVDKDYRKYDLSQAENNAVRCPDEAKAKEMESLIAEVKSEGDTIGGVITCVVKGCPVGLGEPEFGKLHAQLGAAMLSINAAKGFEYGEGFDGSTWRGSQQNDSFATAAENENDDIAIRTNHSGGIQGGISNGEDIYFRVAFKPVATLLMEQKTVDIAGNEQTIDPRGRHDPCVLPRAVPIVESMAAMTILDALLVYNSKRM
;
A
#
# COMPACT_ATOMS: atom_id res chain seq x y z
N MET A 1 -11.91 6.81 -13.37
CA MET A 1 -12.87 7.36 -12.38
C MET A 1 -12.14 7.60 -11.05
N PRO A 2 -12.47 8.64 -10.27
CA PRO A 2 -11.65 9.00 -9.10
C PRO A 2 -11.78 8.05 -7.90
N ASN A 3 -12.76 7.13 -7.89
CA ASN A 3 -13.01 6.18 -6.81
C ASN A 3 -12.87 4.72 -7.26
N ALA A 4 -12.36 4.47 -8.46
CA ALA A 4 -12.12 3.16 -9.02
C ALA A 4 -10.69 3.06 -9.57
N ILE A 5 -10.13 1.85 -9.53
CA ILE A 5 -8.81 1.48 -10.07
C ILE A 5 -8.93 0.11 -10.76
N GLY A 6 -8.07 -0.13 -11.74
CA GLY A 6 -8.01 -1.37 -12.52
C GLY A 6 -8.69 -1.27 -13.88
N THR A 7 -8.46 -2.25 -14.74
CA THR A 7 -9.01 -2.38 -16.10
C THR A 7 -9.95 -3.56 -16.21
N LEU A 8 -9.49 -4.77 -15.94
CA LEU A 8 -10.29 -5.99 -15.87
C LEU A 8 -10.54 -6.42 -14.42
N TYR A 9 -9.52 -6.36 -13.56
CA TYR A 9 -9.70 -6.51 -12.12
C TYR A 9 -9.86 -5.13 -11.49
N THR A 10 -11.08 -4.73 -11.18
CA THR A 10 -11.37 -3.38 -10.72
C THR A 10 -11.83 -3.35 -9.26
N LEU A 11 -11.47 -2.26 -8.58
CA LEU A 11 -12.00 -1.94 -7.27
C LEU A 11 -12.66 -0.56 -7.31
N THR A 12 -13.95 -0.48 -6.97
CA THR A 12 -14.62 0.78 -6.65
C THR A 12 -14.83 0.88 -5.14
N THR A 13 -14.40 1.98 -4.50
CA THR A 13 -14.48 2.17 -3.06
C THR A 13 -15.49 3.24 -2.66
N PHE A 14 -16.15 3.06 -1.51
CA PHE A 14 -17.07 4.01 -0.90
C PHE A 14 -16.88 4.08 0.63
N GLY A 15 -17.54 5.05 1.25
CA GLY A 15 -17.52 5.26 2.70
C GLY A 15 -16.40 6.19 3.18
N GLU A 16 -16.55 6.69 4.41
CA GLU A 16 -15.66 7.63 5.10
C GLU A 16 -15.25 7.09 6.46
N SER A 17 -14.16 7.65 7.02
CA SER A 17 -13.59 7.20 8.30
C SER A 17 -14.56 7.30 9.48
N HIS A 18 -15.53 8.22 9.42
CA HIS A 18 -16.57 8.45 10.44
C HIS A 18 -18.00 8.25 9.88
N GLY A 19 -18.14 7.67 8.68
CA GLY A 19 -19.39 7.17 8.15
C GLY A 19 -19.81 5.85 8.81
N ALA A 20 -20.93 5.27 8.41
CA ALA A 20 -21.46 4.01 8.95
C ALA A 20 -20.53 2.81 8.65
N ALA A 21 -19.95 2.80 7.46
CA ALA A 21 -19.07 1.74 6.99
C ALA A 21 -18.11 2.26 5.93
N ILE A 22 -17.06 1.48 5.65
CA ILE A 22 -16.24 1.58 4.46
C ILE A 22 -16.39 0.27 3.69
N GLY A 23 -16.51 0.36 2.38
CA GLY A 23 -16.65 -0.84 1.55
C GLY A 23 -16.12 -0.64 0.15
N GLY A 24 -16.30 -1.66 -0.64
CA GLY A 24 -15.93 -1.68 -2.04
C GLY A 24 -16.70 -2.73 -2.83
N ILE A 25 -16.58 -2.59 -4.13
CA ILE A 25 -17.02 -3.58 -5.11
C ILE A 25 -15.79 -3.97 -5.91
N VAL A 26 -15.44 -5.25 -5.86
CA VAL A 26 -14.44 -5.86 -6.74
C VAL A 26 -15.18 -6.49 -7.91
N ASP A 27 -14.81 -6.11 -9.13
CA ASP A 27 -15.30 -6.72 -10.36
C ASP A 27 -14.15 -7.32 -11.15
N GLY A 28 -14.44 -8.31 -12.00
CA GLY A 28 -13.43 -9.03 -12.77
C GLY A 28 -12.70 -10.13 -12.00
N MET A 29 -13.18 -10.52 -10.81
CA MET A 29 -12.66 -11.69 -10.11
C MET A 29 -12.98 -12.95 -10.90
N PRO A 30 -11.98 -13.80 -11.27
CA PRO A 30 -12.24 -15.06 -11.94
C PRO A 30 -13.18 -15.97 -11.12
N SER A 31 -14.05 -16.72 -11.78
CA SER A 31 -14.93 -17.68 -11.11
C SER A 31 -14.18 -18.92 -10.61
N GLY A 32 -14.73 -19.59 -9.58
CA GLY A 32 -14.21 -20.85 -9.05
C GLY A 32 -12.96 -20.71 -8.18
N ILE A 33 -12.61 -19.49 -7.76
CA ILE A 33 -11.53 -19.26 -6.78
C ILE A 33 -12.06 -19.53 -5.39
N ASP A 34 -11.35 -20.34 -4.60
CA ASP A 34 -11.65 -20.57 -3.20
C ASP A 34 -11.43 -19.28 -2.41
N ILE A 35 -12.49 -18.81 -1.75
CA ILE A 35 -12.46 -17.58 -0.95
C ILE A 35 -12.14 -17.93 0.49
N ASP A 36 -10.88 -17.76 0.86
CA ASP A 36 -10.37 -17.93 2.21
C ASP A 36 -10.64 -16.65 3.02
N LEU A 37 -11.73 -16.67 3.79
CA LEU A 37 -12.14 -15.54 4.63
C LEU A 37 -11.15 -15.27 5.76
N ASP A 38 -10.54 -16.30 6.33
CA ASP A 38 -9.56 -16.18 7.40
C ASP A 38 -8.30 -15.48 6.86
N PHE A 39 -7.87 -15.84 5.66
CA PHE A 39 -6.78 -15.14 4.99
C PHE A 39 -7.09 -13.66 4.76
N ILE A 40 -8.29 -13.34 4.23
CA ILE A 40 -8.70 -11.94 3.99
C ILE A 40 -8.73 -11.17 5.32
N GLN A 41 -9.28 -11.77 6.37
CA GLN A 41 -9.33 -11.15 7.69
C GLN A 41 -7.93 -10.97 8.29
N ASN A 42 -7.01 -11.90 8.08
CA ASN A 42 -5.62 -11.78 8.53
C ASN A 42 -4.88 -10.63 7.82
N GLU A 43 -5.09 -10.44 6.52
CA GLU A 43 -4.56 -9.28 5.79
C GLU A 43 -5.10 -7.95 6.37
N LEU A 44 -6.40 -7.90 6.70
CA LEU A 44 -6.97 -6.74 7.40
C LEU A 44 -6.38 -6.53 8.79
N ASN A 45 -6.15 -7.62 9.54
CA ASN A 45 -5.53 -7.57 10.86
C ASN A 45 -4.11 -7.00 10.79
N ARG A 46 -3.34 -7.30 9.75
CA ARG A 46 -2.01 -6.71 9.50
C ARG A 46 -2.08 -5.19 9.30
N ARG A 47 -3.19 -4.67 8.75
CA ARG A 47 -3.38 -3.23 8.51
C ARG A 47 -3.97 -2.48 9.70
N ARG A 48 -4.78 -3.12 10.54
CA ARG A 48 -5.55 -2.45 11.61
C ARG A 48 -4.68 -1.61 12.55
N PRO A 49 -5.25 -0.58 13.21
CA PRO A 49 -4.54 0.16 14.26
C PRO A 49 -4.36 -0.66 15.53
N GLY A 50 -3.48 -0.20 16.44
CA GLY A 50 -3.35 -0.77 17.79
C GLY A 50 -2.66 -2.13 17.85
N GLN A 51 -1.73 -2.41 16.94
CA GLN A 51 -1.04 -3.71 16.87
C GLN A 51 0.19 -3.79 17.78
N SER A 52 0.78 -2.66 18.15
CA SER A 52 2.02 -2.62 18.93
C SER A 52 2.15 -1.28 19.69
N LYS A 53 3.16 -1.19 20.56
CA LYS A 53 3.47 0.03 21.32
C LYS A 53 3.89 1.21 20.44
N ILE A 54 4.39 0.94 19.24
CA ILE A 54 4.83 1.97 18.27
C ILE A 54 3.71 2.38 17.29
N THR A 55 2.49 1.90 17.47
CA THR A 55 1.31 2.32 16.70
C THR A 55 0.33 3.09 17.60
N THR A 56 -0.76 3.58 16.99
CA THR A 56 -1.84 4.25 17.72
C THR A 56 -2.54 3.30 18.71
N ASP A 57 -3.03 3.83 19.84
CA ASP A 57 -3.81 3.07 20.82
C ASP A 57 -5.27 2.80 20.41
N ARG A 58 -5.68 3.25 19.22
CA ARG A 58 -7.01 2.98 18.66
C ARG A 58 -7.19 1.49 18.41
N LYS A 59 -8.32 0.92 18.84
CA LYS A 59 -8.66 -0.48 18.62
C LYS A 59 -9.87 -0.59 17.70
N GLU A 60 -9.72 -1.31 16.60
CA GLU A 60 -10.80 -1.64 15.65
C GLU A 60 -10.68 -3.12 15.29
N THR A 61 -11.79 -3.81 15.12
CA THR A 61 -11.80 -5.23 14.72
C THR A 61 -11.64 -5.38 13.21
N ASP A 62 -12.09 -4.38 12.43
CA ASP A 62 -12.07 -4.36 10.97
C ASP A 62 -12.62 -5.67 10.34
N GLU A 63 -13.71 -6.19 10.89
CA GLU A 63 -14.39 -7.40 10.39
C GLU A 63 -15.01 -7.14 9.02
N VAL A 64 -14.65 -7.98 8.03
CA VAL A 64 -15.19 -7.88 6.68
C VAL A 64 -16.46 -8.71 6.54
N GLU A 65 -17.48 -8.10 5.93
CA GLU A 65 -18.72 -8.77 5.50
C GLU A 65 -18.72 -8.83 3.96
N LEU A 66 -18.71 -10.04 3.38
CA LEU A 66 -18.94 -10.21 1.94
C LEU A 66 -20.44 -10.28 1.67
N LEU A 67 -20.91 -9.46 0.73
CA LEU A 67 -22.35 -9.26 0.47
C LEU A 67 -22.82 -9.95 -0.82
N SER A 68 -21.91 -10.24 -1.75
CA SER A 68 -22.22 -10.83 -3.06
C SER A 68 -20.97 -11.47 -3.68
N GLY A 69 -21.15 -12.15 -4.80
CA GLY A 69 -20.08 -12.68 -5.63
C GLY A 69 -19.40 -13.94 -5.09
N VAL A 70 -19.94 -14.55 -4.04
CA VAL A 70 -19.43 -15.79 -3.43
C VAL A 70 -20.57 -16.76 -3.21
N PHE A 71 -20.40 -18.02 -3.63
CA PHE A 71 -21.33 -19.11 -3.40
C PHE A 71 -20.55 -20.38 -3.01
N GLU A 72 -20.96 -21.06 -1.96
CA GLU A 72 -20.30 -22.24 -1.40
C GLU A 72 -18.77 -22.09 -1.25
N GLY A 73 -18.34 -20.91 -0.76
CA GLY A 73 -16.94 -20.59 -0.54
C GLY A 73 -16.11 -20.29 -1.79
N LYS A 74 -16.74 -20.20 -2.97
CA LYS A 74 -16.07 -19.90 -4.24
C LYS A 74 -16.57 -18.61 -4.87
N SER A 75 -15.69 -17.91 -5.58
CA SER A 75 -16.06 -16.76 -6.41
C SER A 75 -16.98 -17.21 -7.56
N THR A 76 -18.01 -16.41 -7.85
CA THR A 76 -18.99 -16.72 -8.93
C THR A 76 -18.63 -16.09 -10.26
N GLY A 77 -17.61 -15.21 -10.32
CA GLY A 77 -17.29 -14.40 -11.51
C GLY A 77 -18.16 -13.14 -11.62
N THR A 78 -19.06 -12.90 -10.66
CA THR A 78 -19.87 -11.67 -10.58
C THR A 78 -19.27 -10.72 -9.52
N PRO A 79 -19.69 -9.45 -9.46
CA PRO A 79 -19.10 -8.48 -8.54
C PRO A 79 -19.16 -8.91 -7.07
N ILE A 80 -18.02 -8.86 -6.40
CA ILE A 80 -17.91 -9.11 -4.95
C ILE A 80 -18.07 -7.77 -4.22
N GLY A 81 -19.26 -7.56 -3.66
CA GLY A 81 -19.54 -6.45 -2.76
C GLY A 81 -19.11 -6.79 -1.34
N PHE A 82 -18.47 -5.85 -0.64
CA PHE A 82 -18.09 -6.03 0.76
C PHE A 82 -18.15 -4.74 1.56
N ILE A 83 -18.32 -4.87 2.88
CA ILE A 83 -18.28 -3.76 3.84
C ILE A 83 -17.46 -4.12 5.07
N VAL A 84 -16.94 -3.09 5.73
CA VAL A 84 -16.39 -3.13 7.09
C VAL A 84 -17.06 -2.01 7.89
N ARG A 85 -17.77 -2.36 8.96
CA ARG A 85 -18.50 -1.39 9.77
C ARG A 85 -17.56 -0.59 10.67
N ASN A 86 -17.83 0.70 10.81
CA ASN A 86 -17.14 1.55 11.76
C ASN A 86 -17.80 1.40 13.15
N LYS A 87 -17.03 0.89 14.15
CA LYS A 87 -17.57 0.59 15.50
C LYS A 87 -17.12 1.60 16.57
N ASN A 88 -15.96 2.25 16.42
CA ASN A 88 -15.29 3.04 17.47
C ASN A 88 -14.98 4.49 17.04
N GLN A 89 -15.98 5.18 16.47
CA GLN A 89 -15.85 6.57 16.07
C GLN A 89 -15.96 7.47 17.30
N GLN A 90 -15.01 8.39 17.50
CA GLN A 90 -15.05 9.44 18.53
C GLN A 90 -15.15 10.81 17.86
N THR A 91 -16.35 11.25 17.57
CA THR A 91 -16.62 12.50 16.84
C THR A 91 -16.23 13.72 17.67
N LYS A 92 -16.33 13.66 19.01
CA LYS A 92 -16.01 14.76 19.94
C LYS A 92 -14.55 15.23 19.85
N ASP A 93 -13.62 14.36 19.45
CA ASP A 93 -12.19 14.69 19.32
C ASP A 93 -11.93 15.70 18.20
N TYR A 94 -12.92 16.05 17.39
CA TYR A 94 -12.77 16.92 16.21
C TYR A 94 -13.56 18.23 16.28
N ASP A 95 -14.33 18.47 17.35
CA ASP A 95 -15.19 19.64 17.46
C ASP A 95 -14.34 20.94 17.54
N ASP A 96 -13.23 20.91 18.28
CA ASP A 96 -12.33 22.07 18.45
C ASP A 96 -11.64 22.47 17.14
N ILE A 97 -11.48 21.53 16.18
CA ILE A 97 -10.82 21.78 14.90
C ILE A 97 -11.79 21.90 13.72
N ARG A 98 -13.09 22.01 14.00
CA ARG A 98 -14.15 22.07 12.98
C ARG A 98 -13.90 23.16 11.94
N ASN A 99 -13.47 24.33 12.37
CA ASN A 99 -13.24 25.50 11.51
C ASN A 99 -11.77 25.74 11.19
N LEU A 100 -10.86 24.84 11.59
CA LEU A 100 -9.41 24.98 11.38
C LEU A 100 -8.93 24.06 10.26
N PHE A 101 -7.85 24.44 9.60
CA PHE A 101 -7.16 23.59 8.64
C PHE A 101 -5.89 23.02 9.27
N ARG A 102 -5.83 21.70 9.46
CA ARG A 102 -4.63 21.04 9.97
C ARG A 102 -3.47 21.20 8.96
N PRO A 103 -2.28 21.65 9.38
CA PRO A 103 -1.12 21.76 8.51
C PRO A 103 -0.81 20.44 7.79
N SER A 104 -0.49 20.51 6.51
CA SER A 104 -0.18 19.34 5.66
C SER A 104 -1.26 18.23 5.58
N HIS A 105 -2.46 18.45 6.14
CA HIS A 105 -3.62 17.59 5.99
C HIS A 105 -4.48 18.01 4.78
N ALA A 106 -5.39 17.14 4.33
CA ALA A 106 -6.26 17.41 3.19
C ALA A 106 -7.42 18.39 3.47
N ASP A 107 -7.55 18.93 4.67
CA ASP A 107 -8.68 19.76 5.10
C ASP A 107 -8.94 20.94 4.17
N TYR A 108 -7.90 21.73 3.89
CA TYR A 108 -7.99 22.91 3.04
C TYR A 108 -8.35 22.56 1.60
N THR A 109 -7.67 21.56 1.04
CA THR A 109 -7.87 21.16 -0.36
C THR A 109 -9.25 20.55 -0.59
N TYR A 110 -9.78 19.79 0.37
CA TYR A 110 -11.16 19.28 0.33
C TYR A 110 -12.19 20.41 0.42
N TYR A 111 -12.01 21.31 1.38
CA TYR A 111 -12.89 22.46 1.53
C TYR A 111 -12.95 23.32 0.26
N LYS A 112 -11.79 23.61 -0.34
CA LYS A 112 -11.74 24.42 -1.59
C LYS A 112 -12.31 23.67 -2.79
N LYS A 113 -12.11 22.36 -2.87
CA LYS A 113 -12.56 21.56 -4.02
C LYS A 113 -14.06 21.29 -4.01
N TYR A 114 -14.62 20.96 -2.85
CA TYR A 114 -15.99 20.48 -2.74
C TYR A 114 -16.95 21.48 -2.11
N GLY A 115 -16.47 22.60 -1.56
CA GLY A 115 -17.28 23.60 -0.85
C GLY A 115 -17.80 23.15 0.50
N ILE A 116 -17.69 21.86 0.81
CA ILE A 116 -18.08 21.24 2.07
C ILE A 116 -17.01 20.26 2.55
N ARG A 117 -16.83 20.16 3.85
CA ARG A 117 -15.91 19.22 4.48
C ARG A 117 -16.61 18.55 5.68
N ASP A 118 -16.61 17.23 5.74
CA ASP A 118 -16.86 16.53 7.00
C ASP A 118 -15.58 16.68 7.86
N TYR A 119 -15.68 17.47 8.93
CA TYR A 119 -14.54 17.75 9.81
C TYR A 119 -14.23 16.58 10.74
N ARG A 120 -15.10 15.58 10.85
CA ARG A 120 -14.94 14.42 11.72
C ARG A 120 -13.87 13.47 11.12
N GLY A 121 -12.65 13.59 11.59
CA GLY A 121 -11.51 12.83 11.09
C GLY A 121 -11.03 13.27 9.72
N GLY A 122 -10.60 12.33 8.87
CA GLY A 122 -10.05 12.61 7.54
C GLY A 122 -10.97 12.26 6.38
N GLY A 123 -12.22 11.80 6.64
CA GLY A 123 -13.14 11.36 5.59
C GLY A 123 -12.49 10.36 4.64
N ARG A 124 -12.57 10.64 3.32
CA ARG A 124 -11.91 9.85 2.26
C ARG A 124 -10.38 10.03 2.22
N ALA A 125 -9.82 11.07 2.84
CA ALA A 125 -8.38 11.25 2.97
C ALA A 125 -7.76 10.46 4.15
N SER A 126 -8.60 9.83 4.97
CA SER A 126 -8.13 9.01 6.10
C SER A 126 -7.44 7.72 5.64
N ALA A 127 -6.37 7.33 6.33
CA ALA A 127 -5.73 6.03 6.14
C ALA A 127 -6.70 4.85 6.38
N ARG A 128 -7.83 5.07 7.08
CA ARG A 128 -8.83 4.02 7.33
C ARG A 128 -9.47 3.48 6.04
N ILE A 129 -9.63 4.31 5.00
CA ILE A 129 -10.22 3.86 3.72
C ILE A 129 -9.39 2.78 3.02
N THR A 130 -8.11 2.66 3.36
CA THR A 130 -7.22 1.66 2.77
C THR A 130 -7.60 0.22 3.10
N LEU A 131 -8.48 0.00 4.10
CA LEU A 131 -9.02 -1.33 4.37
C LEU A 131 -9.71 -1.94 3.15
N ALA A 132 -10.43 -1.14 2.35
CA ALA A 132 -11.07 -1.63 1.13
C ALA A 132 -10.03 -2.10 0.09
N ARG A 133 -8.87 -1.44 0.01
CA ARG A 133 -7.75 -1.86 -0.85
C ARG A 133 -7.15 -3.17 -0.37
N VAL A 134 -7.07 -3.38 0.97
CA VAL A 134 -6.54 -4.61 1.54
C VAL A 134 -7.47 -5.79 1.28
N VAL A 135 -8.78 -5.63 1.37
CA VAL A 135 -9.74 -6.68 1.00
C VAL A 135 -9.58 -7.07 -0.47
N ALA A 136 -9.58 -6.08 -1.38
CA ALA A 136 -9.41 -6.35 -2.81
C ALA A 136 -8.04 -6.95 -3.14
N GLY A 137 -6.97 -6.48 -2.47
CA GLY A 137 -5.63 -7.04 -2.60
C GLY A 137 -5.54 -8.48 -2.09
N ALA A 138 -6.22 -8.80 -0.98
CA ALA A 138 -6.28 -10.17 -0.47
C ALA A 138 -6.99 -11.10 -1.45
N LEU A 139 -8.13 -10.68 -2.02
CA LEU A 139 -8.81 -11.41 -3.09
C LEU A 139 -7.89 -11.62 -4.30
N ALA A 140 -7.15 -10.59 -4.72
CA ALA A 140 -6.17 -10.69 -5.81
C ALA A 140 -5.06 -11.69 -5.48
N LYS A 141 -4.51 -11.68 -4.25
CA LYS A 141 -3.48 -12.63 -3.80
C LYS A 141 -3.97 -14.09 -3.88
N LEU A 142 -5.27 -14.38 -3.62
CA LEU A 142 -5.82 -15.74 -3.77
C LEU A 142 -5.73 -16.24 -5.22
N VAL A 143 -5.95 -15.37 -6.20
CA VAL A 143 -5.77 -15.71 -7.61
C VAL A 143 -4.30 -15.88 -7.96
N LEU A 144 -3.45 -14.91 -7.58
CA LEU A 144 -2.02 -14.89 -7.90
C LEU A 144 -1.28 -16.13 -7.37
N ARG A 145 -1.66 -16.63 -6.18
CA ARG A 145 -1.12 -17.89 -5.63
C ARG A 145 -1.31 -19.08 -6.55
N LYS A 146 -2.42 -19.17 -7.31
CA LYS A 146 -2.65 -20.24 -8.29
C LYS A 146 -1.71 -20.16 -9.49
N HIS A 147 -1.09 -18.98 -9.70
CA HIS A 147 -0.08 -18.76 -10.73
C HIS A 147 1.34 -18.74 -10.17
N SER A 148 1.55 -19.18 -8.91
CA SER A 148 2.85 -19.17 -8.23
C SER A 148 3.46 -17.76 -8.10
N ILE A 149 2.64 -16.70 -8.15
CA ILE A 149 3.05 -15.32 -7.97
C ILE A 149 2.89 -14.95 -6.49
N SER A 150 3.98 -14.52 -5.86
CA SER A 150 4.00 -14.07 -4.48
C SER A 150 4.41 -12.61 -4.36
N ILE A 151 3.89 -11.92 -3.33
CA ILE A 151 4.15 -10.50 -3.09
C ILE A 151 4.46 -10.33 -1.62
N GLN A 152 5.60 -9.74 -1.34
CA GLN A 152 6.05 -9.41 0.01
C GLN A 152 6.58 -7.99 0.04
N ALA A 153 6.16 -7.22 1.06
CA ALA A 153 6.70 -5.91 1.32
C ALA A 153 7.22 -5.83 2.75
N TYR A 154 8.15 -4.92 2.97
CA TYR A 154 8.76 -4.71 4.27
C TYR A 154 9.19 -3.26 4.44
N THR A 155 9.31 -2.82 5.68
CA THR A 155 9.90 -1.53 6.02
C THR A 155 11.41 -1.60 5.80
N SER A 156 11.89 -0.88 4.80
CA SER A 156 13.31 -0.82 4.45
C SER A 156 14.04 0.38 5.03
N GLN A 157 13.29 1.42 5.47
CA GLN A 157 13.87 2.61 6.10
C GLN A 157 12.86 3.30 7.01
N VAL A 158 13.31 3.78 8.17
CA VAL A 158 12.60 4.71 9.06
C VAL A 158 13.54 5.88 9.35
N GLY A 159 13.12 7.11 9.00
CA GLY A 159 13.99 8.28 9.11
C GLY A 159 15.30 8.06 8.35
N ASN A 160 16.41 8.09 9.07
CA ASN A 160 17.77 7.86 8.54
C ASN A 160 18.29 6.42 8.75
N ILE A 161 17.53 5.56 9.41
CA ILE A 161 17.89 4.15 9.64
C ILE A 161 17.37 3.31 8.48
N ALA A 162 18.24 2.71 7.70
CA ALA A 162 17.90 1.91 6.54
C ALA A 162 18.61 0.54 6.58
N VAL A 163 17.98 -0.44 5.94
CA VAL A 163 18.59 -1.73 5.59
C VAL A 163 19.31 -1.64 4.25
N ASP A 164 20.08 -2.68 3.89
CA ASP A 164 20.67 -2.75 2.56
C ASP A 164 19.57 -2.77 1.48
N LYS A 165 19.82 -2.12 0.35
CA LYS A 165 18.87 -2.04 -0.76
C LYS A 165 18.69 -3.38 -1.49
N ASP A 166 19.68 -4.25 -1.45
CA ASP A 166 19.59 -5.59 -2.06
C ASP A 166 18.72 -6.50 -1.19
N TYR A 167 17.43 -6.61 -1.55
CA TYR A 167 16.44 -7.43 -0.87
C TYR A 167 16.83 -8.91 -0.78
N ARG A 168 17.70 -9.41 -1.69
CA ARG A 168 18.14 -10.81 -1.75
C ARG A 168 19.01 -11.20 -0.55
N LYS A 169 19.54 -10.23 0.18
CA LYS A 169 20.31 -10.44 1.42
C LYS A 169 19.44 -10.85 2.61
N TYR A 170 18.12 -10.77 2.49
CA TYR A 170 17.18 -10.97 3.57
C TYR A 170 16.20 -12.11 3.31
N ASP A 171 15.88 -12.86 4.35
CA ASP A 171 14.66 -13.67 4.38
C ASP A 171 13.47 -12.74 4.67
N LEU A 172 12.72 -12.39 3.64
CA LEU A 172 11.62 -11.44 3.74
C LEU A 172 10.48 -11.93 4.64
N SER A 173 10.37 -13.26 4.88
CA SER A 173 9.37 -13.83 5.80
C SER A 173 9.59 -13.37 7.26
N GLN A 174 10.80 -12.99 7.63
CA GLN A 174 11.14 -12.49 8.96
C GLN A 174 10.55 -11.09 9.23
N ALA A 175 10.12 -10.37 8.21
CA ALA A 175 9.56 -9.03 8.38
C ALA A 175 8.34 -9.00 9.32
N GLU A 176 7.52 -10.05 9.35
CA GLU A 176 6.33 -10.13 10.23
C GLU A 176 6.67 -10.44 11.70
N ASN A 177 7.92 -10.77 12.04
CA ASN A 177 8.34 -11.15 13.39
C ASN A 177 8.56 -9.94 14.33
N ASN A 178 8.50 -8.72 13.85
CA ASN A 178 8.68 -7.49 14.63
C ASN A 178 7.66 -6.42 14.30
N ALA A 179 7.55 -5.43 15.19
CA ALA A 179 6.51 -4.41 15.11
C ALA A 179 6.69 -3.43 13.94
N VAL A 180 7.91 -3.22 13.45
CA VAL A 180 8.17 -2.33 12.31
C VAL A 180 8.07 -3.04 10.96
N ARG A 181 7.98 -4.38 10.93
CA ARG A 181 7.99 -5.20 9.73
C ARG A 181 9.26 -5.03 8.89
N CYS A 182 10.41 -5.15 9.54
CA CYS A 182 11.73 -5.11 8.92
C CYS A 182 12.36 -6.52 8.96
N PRO A 183 12.93 -7.05 7.86
CA PRO A 183 13.50 -8.39 7.84
C PRO A 183 14.86 -8.49 8.55
N ASP A 184 15.52 -7.36 8.83
CA ASP A 184 16.75 -7.29 9.63
C ASP A 184 16.40 -6.98 11.08
N GLU A 185 16.63 -7.94 11.98
CA GLU A 185 16.26 -7.81 13.40
C GLU A 185 17.04 -6.69 14.12
N ALA A 186 18.31 -6.49 13.77
CA ALA A 186 19.11 -5.42 14.38
C ALA A 186 18.58 -4.04 13.98
N LYS A 187 18.33 -3.85 12.68
CA LYS A 187 17.74 -2.62 12.16
C LYS A 187 16.30 -2.42 12.65
N ALA A 188 15.52 -3.48 12.81
CA ALA A 188 14.18 -3.41 13.38
C ALA A 188 14.22 -2.78 14.79
N LYS A 189 15.13 -3.20 15.66
CA LYS A 189 15.29 -2.64 17.00
C LYS A 189 15.70 -1.17 17.00
N GLU A 190 16.64 -0.78 16.10
CA GLU A 190 17.02 0.63 15.92
C GLU A 190 15.82 1.48 15.48
N MET A 191 15.05 0.99 14.48
CA MET A 191 13.84 1.66 13.96
C MET A 191 12.74 1.79 15.03
N GLU A 192 12.49 0.72 15.81
CA GLU A 192 11.54 0.75 16.92
C GLU A 192 11.91 1.80 17.97
N SER A 193 13.21 1.88 18.31
CA SER A 193 13.72 2.87 19.27
C SER A 193 13.52 4.30 18.77
N LEU A 194 13.84 4.55 17.49
CA LEU A 194 13.63 5.86 16.87
C LEU A 194 12.14 6.26 16.84
N ILE A 195 11.25 5.32 16.49
CA ILE A 195 9.80 5.60 16.49
C ILE A 195 9.30 5.92 17.91
N ALA A 196 9.79 5.19 18.91
CA ALA A 196 9.42 5.41 20.31
C ALA A 196 9.91 6.77 20.82
N GLU A 197 11.13 7.18 20.46
CA GLU A 197 11.70 8.50 20.76
C GLU A 197 10.83 9.62 20.16
N VAL A 198 10.60 9.58 18.84
CA VAL A 198 9.77 10.55 18.12
C VAL A 198 8.34 10.62 18.67
N LYS A 199 7.75 9.45 19.04
CA LYS A 199 6.45 9.41 19.71
C LYS A 199 6.46 10.14 21.05
N SER A 200 7.53 10.00 21.85
CA SER A 200 7.64 10.66 23.14
C SER A 200 7.75 12.19 23.05
N GLU A 201 8.25 12.68 21.92
CA GLU A 201 8.33 14.11 21.59
C GLU A 201 7.02 14.68 21.03
N GLY A 202 6.02 13.83 20.78
CA GLY A 202 4.76 14.23 20.15
C GLY A 202 4.86 14.45 18.64
N ASP A 203 5.96 14.01 18.01
CA ASP A 203 6.24 14.17 16.60
C ASP A 203 5.96 12.86 15.82
N THR A 204 6.22 12.87 14.52
CA THR A 204 6.01 11.75 13.60
C THR A 204 7.18 11.58 12.65
N ILE A 205 7.38 10.35 12.17
CA ILE A 205 8.47 10.04 11.25
C ILE A 205 7.99 9.23 10.05
N GLY A 206 8.57 9.48 8.90
CA GLY A 206 8.35 8.74 7.66
C GLY A 206 9.45 7.74 7.37
N GLY A 207 9.45 7.22 6.15
CA GLY A 207 10.48 6.28 5.69
C GLY A 207 10.10 5.62 4.36
N VAL A 208 10.61 4.43 4.12
CA VAL A 208 10.48 3.72 2.85
C VAL A 208 10.02 2.28 3.07
N ILE A 209 9.13 1.82 2.22
CA ILE A 209 8.72 0.41 2.09
C ILE A 209 9.28 -0.12 0.79
N THR A 210 9.95 -1.27 0.84
CA THR A 210 10.34 -2.06 -0.33
C THR A 210 9.34 -3.18 -0.53
N CYS A 211 8.94 -3.41 -1.78
CA CYS A 211 8.05 -4.51 -2.18
C CYS A 211 8.73 -5.34 -3.26
N VAL A 212 8.61 -6.66 -3.13
CA VAL A 212 9.15 -7.65 -4.08
C VAL A 212 8.01 -8.54 -4.54
N VAL A 213 7.87 -8.69 -5.85
CA VAL A 213 6.92 -9.59 -6.51
C VAL A 213 7.73 -10.67 -7.22
N LYS A 214 7.49 -11.93 -6.87
CA LYS A 214 8.18 -13.09 -7.43
C LYS A 214 7.25 -13.93 -8.28
N GLY A 215 7.80 -14.59 -9.30
CA GLY A 215 7.08 -15.53 -10.14
C GLY A 215 6.19 -14.88 -11.21
N CYS A 216 6.40 -13.60 -11.50
CA CYS A 216 5.70 -12.96 -12.62
C CYS A 216 6.19 -13.55 -13.96
N PRO A 217 5.28 -13.97 -14.86
CA PRO A 217 5.68 -14.37 -16.20
C PRO A 217 6.21 -13.19 -17.01
N VAL A 218 6.97 -13.47 -18.05
CA VAL A 218 7.32 -12.47 -19.07
C VAL A 218 6.05 -12.02 -19.78
N GLY A 219 5.86 -10.71 -20.00
CA GLY A 219 4.81 -10.18 -20.85
C GLY A 219 3.72 -9.37 -20.19
N LEU A 220 3.76 -9.17 -18.86
CA LEU A 220 2.77 -8.32 -18.17
C LEU A 220 3.09 -6.84 -18.40
N GLY A 221 2.08 -6.06 -18.80
CA GLY A 221 2.20 -4.64 -19.09
C GLY A 221 2.26 -4.35 -20.59
N GLU A 222 2.43 -3.08 -20.94
CA GLU A 222 2.38 -2.58 -22.32
C GLU A 222 3.61 -1.74 -22.66
N PRO A 223 3.99 -1.63 -23.97
CA PRO A 223 5.21 -0.95 -24.36
C PRO A 223 5.13 0.58 -24.33
N GLU A 224 3.92 1.17 -24.34
CA GLU A 224 3.74 2.62 -24.36
C GLU A 224 2.84 3.09 -23.21
N PHE A 225 1.56 3.27 -23.42
CA PHE A 225 0.61 3.56 -22.35
C PHE A 225 0.23 2.28 -21.62
N GLY A 226 0.12 2.34 -20.29
CA GLY A 226 -0.12 1.14 -19.49
C GLY A 226 1.14 0.33 -19.17
N LYS A 227 2.33 0.94 -19.24
CA LYS A 227 3.58 0.33 -18.77
C LYS A 227 3.42 -0.16 -17.34
N LEU A 228 3.87 -1.37 -17.06
CA LEU A 228 3.66 -2.01 -15.76
C LEU A 228 4.21 -1.17 -14.59
N HIS A 229 5.41 -0.60 -14.75
CA HIS A 229 5.97 0.30 -13.72
C HIS A 229 5.16 1.60 -13.56
N ALA A 230 4.53 2.11 -14.62
CA ALA A 230 3.67 3.30 -14.53
C ALA A 230 2.36 2.97 -13.80
N GLN A 231 1.77 1.80 -14.03
CA GLN A 231 0.58 1.33 -13.31
C GLN A 231 0.91 1.09 -11.82
N LEU A 232 2.03 0.42 -11.52
CA LEU A 232 2.52 0.24 -10.14
C LEU A 232 2.76 1.60 -9.47
N GLY A 233 3.44 2.53 -10.15
CA GLY A 233 3.69 3.87 -9.63
C GLY A 233 2.39 4.64 -9.34
N ALA A 234 1.42 4.60 -10.25
CA ALA A 234 0.11 5.23 -10.05
C ALA A 234 -0.65 4.60 -8.85
N ALA A 235 -0.62 3.27 -8.74
CA ALA A 235 -1.22 2.54 -7.63
C ALA A 235 -0.58 2.94 -6.29
N MET A 236 0.76 2.95 -6.20
CA MET A 236 1.51 3.29 -4.98
C MET A 236 1.34 4.76 -4.59
N LEU A 237 1.45 5.70 -5.54
CA LEU A 237 1.27 7.13 -5.28
C LEU A 237 -0.19 7.50 -4.92
N SER A 238 -1.16 6.62 -5.16
CA SER A 238 -2.53 6.76 -4.69
C SER A 238 -2.70 6.42 -3.21
N ILE A 239 -1.70 5.81 -2.55
CA ILE A 239 -1.72 5.51 -1.12
C ILE A 239 -1.55 6.80 -0.32
N ASN A 240 -2.31 6.94 0.77
CA ASN A 240 -2.20 8.08 1.66
C ASN A 240 -0.76 8.22 2.19
N ALA A 241 -0.24 9.44 2.23
CA ALA A 241 1.12 9.80 2.65
C ALA A 241 2.27 9.34 1.71
N ALA A 242 2.02 8.57 0.66
CA ALA A 242 3.04 8.26 -0.34
C ALA A 242 3.53 9.55 -1.03
N LYS A 243 4.86 9.65 -1.22
CA LYS A 243 5.55 10.83 -1.78
C LYS A 243 6.52 10.51 -2.91
N GLY A 244 6.93 9.26 -3.01
CA GLY A 244 7.87 8.82 -4.03
C GLY A 244 7.66 7.35 -4.37
N PHE A 245 8.02 7.02 -5.59
CA PHE A 245 8.05 5.67 -6.12
C PHE A 245 9.28 5.53 -7.00
N GLU A 246 10.01 4.45 -6.83
CA GLU A 246 11.09 4.02 -7.73
C GLU A 246 11.09 2.50 -7.87
N TYR A 247 11.56 1.98 -9.00
CA TYR A 247 11.67 0.55 -9.25
C TYR A 247 13.06 0.22 -9.79
N GLY A 248 13.51 -1.02 -9.61
CA GLY A 248 14.87 -1.42 -9.92
C GLY A 248 15.87 -0.56 -9.14
N GLU A 249 16.95 -0.15 -9.78
CA GLU A 249 17.95 0.74 -9.18
C GLU A 249 17.45 2.19 -9.03
N GLY A 250 16.35 2.55 -9.70
CA GLY A 250 15.69 3.84 -9.52
C GLY A 250 16.61 5.05 -9.69
N PHE A 251 16.61 5.95 -8.70
CA PHE A 251 17.44 7.16 -8.73
C PHE A 251 18.94 6.86 -8.68
N ASP A 252 19.38 5.81 -8.00
CA ASP A 252 20.81 5.45 -7.94
C ASP A 252 21.33 5.06 -9.32
N GLY A 253 20.57 4.26 -10.08
CA GLY A 253 20.90 3.85 -11.44
C GLY A 253 21.08 5.02 -12.41
N SER A 254 20.45 6.18 -12.12
CA SER A 254 20.61 7.39 -12.94
C SER A 254 22.05 7.97 -12.90
N THR A 255 22.83 7.60 -11.89
CA THR A 255 24.23 8.02 -11.74
C THR A 255 25.22 7.04 -12.38
N TRP A 256 24.76 5.87 -12.84
CA TRP A 256 25.57 4.81 -13.39
C TRP A 256 25.83 5.00 -14.90
N ARG A 257 26.88 4.39 -15.38
CA ARG A 257 27.08 4.26 -16.81
C ARG A 257 26.19 3.15 -17.38
N GLY A 258 25.79 3.26 -18.64
CA GLY A 258 24.93 2.26 -19.29
C GLY A 258 25.51 0.83 -19.21
N SER A 259 26.86 0.67 -19.30
CA SER A 259 27.51 -0.63 -19.14
C SER A 259 27.38 -1.24 -17.73
N GLN A 260 27.07 -0.43 -16.70
CA GLN A 260 26.82 -0.88 -15.34
C GLN A 260 25.34 -1.18 -15.13
N GLN A 261 24.47 -0.41 -15.78
CA GLN A 261 23.01 -0.52 -15.66
C GLN A 261 22.43 -1.67 -16.48
N ASN A 262 23.08 -2.06 -17.60
CA ASN A 262 22.53 -3.07 -18.50
C ASN A 262 22.50 -4.47 -17.87
N ASP A 263 21.32 -5.08 -17.88
CA ASP A 263 21.11 -6.47 -17.53
C ASP A 263 21.43 -7.34 -18.75
N SER A 264 22.52 -8.13 -18.67
CA SER A 264 22.94 -8.97 -19.78
C SER A 264 22.16 -10.29 -19.81
N PHE A 265 21.85 -10.76 -21.02
CA PHE A 265 21.26 -12.08 -21.24
C PHE A 265 22.30 -13.19 -21.22
N ALA A 266 21.84 -14.39 -20.88
CA ALA A 266 22.62 -15.62 -20.95
C ALA A 266 21.71 -16.77 -21.40
N THR A 267 22.30 -17.88 -21.80
CA THR A 267 21.58 -19.14 -21.96
C THR A 267 21.13 -19.62 -20.58
N ALA A 268 19.88 -19.98 -20.43
CA ALA A 268 19.35 -20.54 -19.19
C ALA A 268 19.95 -21.92 -18.89
N ALA A 269 19.90 -22.32 -17.61
CA ALA A 269 20.29 -23.67 -17.23
C ALA A 269 19.26 -24.69 -17.73
N GLU A 270 19.68 -25.95 -17.93
CA GLU A 270 18.84 -27.01 -18.52
C GLU A 270 17.53 -27.32 -17.78
N ASN A 271 17.35 -26.78 -16.56
CA ASN A 271 16.16 -27.00 -15.72
C ASN A 271 15.26 -25.75 -15.63
N GLU A 272 15.51 -24.69 -16.39
CA GLU A 272 14.69 -23.48 -16.42
C GLU A 272 13.66 -23.55 -17.54
N ASN A 273 12.49 -22.95 -17.31
CA ASN A 273 11.36 -23.00 -18.24
C ASN A 273 11.54 -22.15 -19.51
N ASP A 274 12.57 -21.30 -19.54
CA ASP A 274 12.94 -20.42 -20.65
C ASP A 274 14.37 -20.72 -21.13
N ASP A 275 14.63 -20.56 -22.41
CA ASP A 275 15.96 -20.73 -23.00
C ASP A 275 16.90 -19.54 -22.68
N ILE A 276 16.38 -18.48 -22.08
CA ILE A 276 17.09 -17.22 -21.81
C ILE A 276 17.00 -16.88 -20.33
N ALA A 277 18.15 -16.62 -19.71
CA ALA A 277 18.29 -16.08 -18.37
C ALA A 277 18.77 -14.63 -18.39
N ILE A 278 18.50 -13.88 -17.34
CA ILE A 278 18.98 -12.52 -17.12
C ILE A 278 19.98 -12.56 -15.96
N ARG A 279 21.21 -12.05 -16.16
CA ARG A 279 22.30 -12.19 -15.17
C ARG A 279 22.21 -11.25 -13.99
N THR A 280 21.61 -10.08 -14.19
CA THR A 280 21.40 -9.04 -13.18
C THR A 280 19.96 -8.56 -13.28
N ASN A 281 19.50 -7.80 -12.30
CA ASN A 281 18.12 -7.31 -12.31
C ASN A 281 18.08 -5.81 -11.92
N HIS A 282 18.94 -5.00 -12.53
CA HIS A 282 18.96 -3.55 -12.31
C HIS A 282 17.69 -2.88 -12.82
N SER A 283 17.07 -3.45 -13.86
CA SER A 283 15.78 -3.02 -14.42
C SER A 283 14.59 -3.26 -13.47
N GLY A 284 14.77 -4.03 -12.38
CA GLY A 284 13.69 -4.32 -11.42
C GLY A 284 12.56 -5.16 -11.99
N GLY A 285 12.87 -6.16 -12.84
CA GLY A 285 11.91 -7.09 -13.41
C GLY A 285 11.06 -6.53 -14.56
N ILE A 286 11.34 -5.30 -15.02
CA ILE A 286 10.51 -4.63 -16.04
C ILE A 286 11.42 -3.97 -17.08
N GLN A 287 11.29 -4.39 -18.34
CA GLN A 287 12.01 -3.84 -19.48
C GLN A 287 11.01 -3.34 -20.54
N GLY A 288 11.20 -2.13 -21.06
CA GLY A 288 10.28 -1.53 -22.04
C GLY A 288 8.82 -1.32 -21.54
N GLY A 289 8.57 -1.45 -20.25
CA GLY A 289 7.23 -1.37 -19.64
C GLY A 289 6.55 -2.72 -19.43
N ILE A 290 7.26 -3.82 -19.74
CA ILE A 290 6.76 -5.20 -19.75
C ILE A 290 7.60 -6.03 -18.77
N SER A 291 6.98 -6.93 -18.00
CA SER A 291 7.71 -7.86 -17.12
C SER A 291 8.62 -8.78 -17.91
N ASN A 292 9.83 -9.03 -17.40
CA ASN A 292 10.87 -9.80 -18.07
C ASN A 292 11.14 -11.19 -17.44
N GLY A 293 10.32 -11.61 -16.46
CA GLY A 293 10.46 -12.90 -15.78
C GLY A 293 11.24 -12.83 -14.47
N GLU A 294 12.04 -11.80 -14.27
CA GLU A 294 12.76 -11.57 -13.02
C GLU A 294 11.86 -11.02 -11.93
N ASP A 295 12.33 -11.05 -10.68
CA ASP A 295 11.64 -10.44 -9.54
C ASP A 295 11.36 -8.95 -9.81
N ILE A 296 10.11 -8.52 -9.67
CA ILE A 296 9.78 -7.10 -9.74
C ILE A 296 9.98 -6.51 -8.34
N TYR A 297 10.88 -5.52 -8.22
CA TYR A 297 11.08 -4.84 -6.96
C TYR A 297 11.01 -3.32 -7.10
N PHE A 298 10.42 -2.68 -6.10
CA PHE A 298 10.22 -1.25 -6.07
C PHE A 298 10.17 -0.71 -4.63
N ARG A 299 10.36 0.59 -4.50
CA ARG A 299 10.36 1.31 -3.22
C ARG A 299 9.33 2.43 -3.22
N VAL A 300 8.68 2.61 -2.08
CA VAL A 300 7.65 3.65 -1.89
C VAL A 300 8.03 4.48 -0.67
N ALA A 301 8.23 5.78 -0.88
CA ALA A 301 8.54 6.73 0.19
C ALA A 301 7.26 7.30 0.79
N PHE A 302 7.19 7.32 2.13
CA PHE A 302 6.08 7.86 2.90
C PHE A 302 6.53 9.05 3.74
N LYS A 303 5.79 10.15 3.67
CA LYS A 303 6.03 11.30 4.55
C LYS A 303 5.60 11.00 6.00
N PRO A 304 6.11 11.74 6.99
CA PRO A 304 5.56 11.76 8.34
C PRO A 304 4.06 12.05 8.36
N VAL A 305 3.35 11.58 9.37
CA VAL A 305 1.92 11.87 9.59
C VAL A 305 1.74 13.37 9.84
N ALA A 306 0.74 13.97 9.21
CA ALA A 306 0.53 15.42 9.32
C ALA A 306 -0.01 15.89 10.68
N THR A 307 -0.63 15.00 11.45
CA THR A 307 -1.18 15.35 12.76
C THR A 307 -0.14 15.07 13.84
N LEU A 308 0.41 16.13 14.42
CA LEU A 308 1.40 16.11 15.50
C LEU A 308 0.68 16.31 16.84
N LEU A 309 1.26 15.80 17.93
CA LEU A 309 0.79 16.05 19.29
C LEU A 309 1.56 17.24 19.92
N MET A 310 1.75 18.29 19.15
CA MET A 310 2.36 19.54 19.56
C MET A 310 1.64 20.72 18.91
N GLU A 311 1.75 21.89 19.53
CA GLU A 311 1.15 23.12 19.05
C GLU A 311 1.67 23.50 17.65
N GLN A 312 0.77 23.88 16.76
CA GLN A 312 1.09 24.31 15.40
C GLN A 312 0.32 25.59 15.03
N LYS A 313 0.96 26.46 14.27
CA LYS A 313 0.28 27.60 13.66
C LYS A 313 -0.54 27.16 12.45
N THR A 314 -1.73 27.72 12.31
CA THR A 314 -2.66 27.43 11.20
C THR A 314 -3.55 28.66 10.95
N VAL A 315 -4.58 28.45 10.11
CA VAL A 315 -5.64 29.44 9.86
C VAL A 315 -7.02 28.78 9.96
N ASP A 316 -8.02 29.59 10.27
CA ASP A 316 -9.42 29.19 10.20
C ASP A 316 -10.00 29.28 8.77
N ILE A 317 -11.26 28.89 8.61
CA ILE A 317 -11.97 28.95 7.31
C ILE A 317 -12.16 30.37 6.77
N ALA A 318 -12.03 31.40 7.62
CA ALA A 318 -12.09 32.82 7.27
C ALA A 318 -10.71 33.41 6.94
N GLY A 319 -9.62 32.65 7.15
CA GLY A 319 -8.24 33.07 6.91
C GLY A 319 -7.57 33.78 8.10
N ASN A 320 -8.16 33.78 9.27
CA ASN A 320 -7.55 34.35 10.47
C ASN A 320 -6.51 33.39 11.03
N GLU A 321 -5.36 33.93 11.49
CA GLU A 321 -4.33 33.16 12.16
C GLU A 321 -4.85 32.52 13.44
N GLN A 322 -4.53 31.26 13.62
CA GLN A 322 -4.94 30.43 14.74
C GLN A 322 -3.79 29.53 15.20
N THR A 323 -3.94 28.99 16.38
CA THR A 323 -3.07 27.93 16.90
C THR A 323 -3.91 26.68 17.09
N ILE A 324 -3.39 25.55 16.67
CA ILE A 324 -4.00 24.24 16.86
C ILE A 324 -3.11 23.39 17.77
N ASP A 325 -3.69 22.84 18.83
CA ASP A 325 -3.10 21.79 19.66
C ASP A 325 -3.87 20.48 19.39
N PRO A 326 -3.44 19.70 18.41
CA PRO A 326 -4.21 18.53 17.98
C PRO A 326 -4.19 17.48 19.07
N ARG A 327 -5.39 17.10 19.50
CA ARG A 327 -5.61 15.95 20.37
C ARG A 327 -6.00 14.76 19.51
N GLY A 328 -5.72 13.56 19.96
CA GLY A 328 -6.17 12.36 19.27
C GLY A 328 -5.12 11.27 19.25
N ARG A 329 -5.51 10.14 18.67
CA ARG A 329 -4.73 8.90 18.62
C ARG A 329 -4.20 8.70 17.21
N HIS A 330 -2.99 9.20 16.94
CA HIS A 330 -2.34 9.10 15.64
C HIS A 330 -1.15 8.14 15.69
N ASP A 331 -0.81 7.55 14.53
CA ASP A 331 0.39 6.74 14.41
C ASP A 331 1.63 7.66 14.39
N PRO A 332 2.66 7.42 15.20
CA PRO A 332 3.93 8.15 15.09
C PRO A 332 4.66 7.79 13.79
N CYS A 333 4.42 6.61 13.24
CA CYS A 333 4.95 6.13 11.97
C CYS A 333 3.91 5.27 11.26
N VAL A 334 3.62 5.57 9.97
CA VAL A 334 2.60 4.81 9.20
C VAL A 334 3.12 3.52 8.61
N LEU A 335 4.45 3.33 8.50
CA LEU A 335 5.07 2.28 7.71
C LEU A 335 4.59 0.87 8.08
N PRO A 336 4.53 0.46 9.37
CA PRO A 336 4.09 -0.88 9.72
C PRO A 336 2.70 -1.22 9.20
N ARG A 337 1.80 -0.22 9.13
CA ARG A 337 0.44 -0.37 8.62
C ARG A 337 0.36 -0.22 7.11
N ALA A 338 1.31 0.48 6.50
CA ALA A 338 1.36 0.69 5.06
C ALA A 338 1.91 -0.54 4.30
N VAL A 339 2.73 -1.39 4.93
CA VAL A 339 3.26 -2.63 4.33
C VAL A 339 2.16 -3.47 3.66
N PRO A 340 1.09 -3.94 4.36
CA PRO A 340 0.03 -4.72 3.71
C PRO A 340 -0.79 -3.92 2.68
N ILE A 341 -0.78 -2.59 2.74
CA ILE A 341 -1.45 -1.76 1.73
C ILE A 341 -0.63 -1.74 0.43
N VAL A 342 0.70 -1.61 0.53
CA VAL A 342 1.62 -1.68 -0.61
C VAL A 342 1.50 -3.04 -1.30
N GLU A 343 1.55 -4.13 -0.53
CA GLU A 343 1.33 -5.49 -1.07
C GLU A 343 -0.02 -5.63 -1.79
N SER A 344 -1.08 -5.09 -1.19
CA SER A 344 -2.43 -5.17 -1.75
C SER A 344 -2.56 -4.42 -3.06
N MET A 345 -2.00 -3.22 -3.14
CA MET A 345 -2.00 -2.43 -4.37
C MET A 345 -1.13 -3.08 -5.45
N ALA A 346 0.01 -3.68 -5.09
CA ALA A 346 0.81 -4.49 -6.01
C ALA A 346 0.01 -5.69 -6.53
N ALA A 347 -0.65 -6.44 -5.63
CA ALA A 347 -1.44 -7.62 -6.00
C ALA A 347 -2.56 -7.30 -6.99
N MET A 348 -3.29 -6.22 -6.74
CA MET A 348 -4.34 -5.77 -7.66
C MET A 348 -3.77 -5.40 -9.02
N THR A 349 -2.66 -4.65 -9.06
CA THR A 349 -2.04 -4.21 -10.32
C THR A 349 -1.48 -5.40 -11.12
N ILE A 350 -0.80 -6.33 -10.45
CA ILE A 350 -0.25 -7.53 -11.11
C ILE A 350 -1.37 -8.46 -11.61
N LEU A 351 -2.43 -8.66 -10.82
CA LEU A 351 -3.57 -9.47 -11.27
C LEU A 351 -4.27 -8.81 -12.46
N ASP A 352 -4.52 -7.51 -12.42
CA ASP A 352 -5.13 -6.77 -13.55
C ASP A 352 -4.29 -6.92 -14.83
N ALA A 353 -2.97 -6.75 -14.73
CA ALA A 353 -2.04 -6.93 -15.85
C ALA A 353 -2.03 -8.39 -16.36
N LEU A 354 -2.12 -9.38 -15.48
CA LEU A 354 -2.19 -10.80 -15.83
C LEU A 354 -3.49 -11.14 -16.58
N LEU A 355 -4.63 -10.61 -16.13
CA LEU A 355 -5.90 -10.80 -16.81
C LEU A 355 -5.93 -10.14 -18.19
N VAL A 356 -5.38 -8.92 -18.30
CA VAL A 356 -5.21 -8.20 -19.59
C VAL A 356 -4.32 -9.02 -20.52
N TYR A 357 -3.19 -9.54 -20.05
CA TYR A 357 -2.28 -10.37 -20.81
C TYR A 357 -2.99 -11.64 -21.34
N ASN A 358 -3.71 -12.35 -20.46
CA ASN A 358 -4.43 -13.57 -20.83
C ASN A 358 -5.57 -13.29 -21.84
N SER A 359 -6.21 -12.12 -21.77
CA SER A 359 -7.29 -11.75 -22.69
C SER A 359 -6.82 -11.51 -24.13
N LYS A 360 -5.52 -11.28 -24.33
CA LYS A 360 -4.89 -11.03 -25.65
C LYS A 360 -4.24 -12.26 -26.27
N ARG A 361 -4.22 -13.38 -25.55
CA ARG A 361 -3.66 -14.65 -26.04
C ARG A 361 -4.79 -15.62 -26.36
N MET A 362 -4.73 -16.22 -27.55
CA MET A 362 -5.62 -17.32 -27.97
C MET A 362 -4.96 -18.66 -27.71
#